data_6c1831d80a78ebbe9e0d7e89ed0316cc
#
_entry.id   6c1831d80a78ebbe9e0d7e89ed0316cc
#
_cell.length_a   1.000
_cell.length_b   1.000
_cell.length_c   1.000
_cell.angle_alpha   90.00
_cell.angle_beta   90.00
_cell.angle_gamma   90.00
#
_symmetry.space_group_name_H-M   'P 1'
#
loop_
_entity.id
_entity.type
_entity.pdbx_description
1 polymer ?
#
loop_
_entity_poly.entity_id
_entity_poly.type
_entity_poly.pdbx_seq_one_letter_code
_entity_poly.pdbx_strand_id
1 'polypeptide(L)' 'MGKVKNYMMDIEDKVYAIDGFENKISESENTSEVKAWVTEKLGLTTSFDIGIASDVVDNCWNEYWGYYV' A
#
# COMPACT_ATOMS: atom_id res chain seq x y z
N MET A 1 16.94 -15.98 -6.18
CA MET A 1 15.57 -16.51 -6.28
C MET A 1 14.68 -15.96 -5.23
N GLY A 2 14.93 -16.28 -3.97
CA GLY A 2 14.09 -15.79 -2.91
C GLY A 2 14.16 -14.30 -2.64
N LYS A 3 15.21 -13.63 -3.11
CA LYS A 3 15.43 -12.22 -2.81
C LYS A 3 14.37 -11.31 -3.35
N VAL A 4 13.92 -11.53 -4.58
CA VAL A 4 12.90 -10.68 -5.19
C VAL A 4 11.58 -10.84 -4.45
N LYS A 5 11.22 -12.08 -4.16
CA LYS A 5 9.99 -12.36 -3.44
C LYS A 5 10.02 -11.78 -2.03
N ASN A 6 11.14 -11.94 -1.36
CA ASN A 6 11.31 -11.40 0.00
C ASN A 6 11.23 -9.88 0.00
N TYR A 7 11.78 -9.25 -1.04
CA TYR A 7 11.73 -7.80 -1.17
C TYR A 7 10.30 -7.30 -1.29
N MET A 8 9.50 -7.95 -2.11
CA MET A 8 8.10 -7.57 -2.28
C MET A 8 7.31 -7.76 -0.99
N MET A 9 7.56 -8.85 -0.29
CA MET A 9 6.90 -9.10 0.99
C MET A 9 7.32 -8.07 2.03
N ASP A 10 8.56 -7.61 1.98
CA ASP A 10 9.05 -6.60 2.90
C ASP A 10 8.29 -5.28 2.73
N ILE A 11 8.08 -4.85 1.49
CA ILE A 11 7.31 -3.65 1.21
C ILE A 11 5.87 -3.83 1.68
N GLU A 12 5.27 -4.98 1.39
CA GLU A 12 3.90 -5.28 1.81
C GLU A 12 3.77 -5.21 3.32
N ASP A 13 4.71 -5.84 4.03
CA ASP A 13 4.71 -5.81 5.50
C ASP A 13 4.82 -4.39 6.03
N LYS A 14 5.64 -3.58 5.40
CA LYS A 14 5.82 -2.18 5.81
C LYS A 14 4.54 -1.39 5.63
N VAL A 15 3.82 -1.62 4.54
CA VAL A 15 2.56 -0.94 4.28
C VAL A 15 1.54 -1.31 5.36
N TYR A 16 1.42 -2.59 5.66
CA TYR A 16 0.47 -3.04 6.69
C TYR A 16 0.86 -2.58 8.08
N ALA A 17 2.13 -2.33 8.31
CA ALA A 17 2.62 -1.87 9.61
C ALA A 17 2.42 -0.38 9.85
N ILE A 18 2.02 0.37 8.83
CA ILE A 18 1.78 1.80 8.99
C ILE A 18 0.58 2.01 9.92
N ASP A 19 0.80 2.77 10.98
CA ASP A 19 -0.26 3.09 11.92
C ASP A 19 -1.32 3.95 11.23
N GLY A 20 -2.58 3.53 11.33
CA GLY A 20 -3.68 4.27 10.71
C GLY A 20 -3.90 3.97 9.24
N PHE A 21 -3.26 2.93 8.71
CA PHE A 21 -3.42 2.58 7.30
C PHE A 21 -4.87 2.31 6.93
N GLU A 22 -5.58 1.52 7.72
CA GLU A 22 -6.99 1.23 7.47
C GLU A 22 -7.85 2.48 7.57
N ASN A 23 -7.57 3.33 8.53
CA ASN A 23 -8.28 4.60 8.67
C ASN A 23 -8.08 5.47 7.45
N LYS A 24 -6.86 5.49 6.93
CA LYS A 24 -6.57 6.27 5.73
C LYS A 24 -7.38 5.79 4.54
N ILE A 25 -7.52 4.47 4.38
CA ILE A 25 -8.34 3.90 3.32
C ILE A 25 -9.80 4.34 3.48
N SER A 26 -10.32 4.28 4.70
CA SER A 26 -11.72 4.63 4.95
C SER A 26 -11.99 6.12 4.77
N GLU A 27 -10.99 6.96 5.02
CA GLU A 27 -11.14 8.41 4.92
C GLU A 27 -10.88 8.95 3.52
N SER A 28 -10.18 8.19 2.69
CA SER A 28 -9.77 8.64 1.36
C SER A 28 -10.89 8.44 0.34
N GLU A 29 -10.98 9.34 -0.61
CA GLU A 29 -11.97 9.24 -1.67
C GLU A 29 -11.53 8.33 -2.80
N ASN A 30 -10.21 8.16 -2.97
CA ASN A 30 -9.67 7.32 -4.03
C ASN A 30 -8.33 6.76 -3.62
N THR A 31 -7.86 5.77 -4.40
CA THR A 31 -6.60 5.09 -4.10
C THR A 31 -5.38 5.98 -4.24
N SER A 32 -5.45 7.00 -5.09
CA SER A 32 -4.31 7.91 -5.31
C SER A 32 -3.89 8.59 -4.02
N GLU A 33 -4.85 8.98 -3.19
CA GLU A 33 -4.55 9.62 -1.91
C GLU A 33 -3.81 8.66 -0.99
N VAL A 34 -4.27 7.42 -0.93
CA VAL A 34 -3.64 6.41 -0.07
C VAL A 34 -2.24 6.08 -0.58
N LYS A 35 -2.09 5.95 -1.89
CA LYS A 35 -0.79 5.63 -2.48
C LYS A 35 0.24 6.71 -2.19
N ALA A 36 -0.14 7.97 -2.35
CA ALA A 36 0.74 9.08 -2.05
C ALA A 36 1.12 9.12 -0.57
N TRP A 37 0.16 8.89 0.29
CA TRP A 37 0.38 8.86 1.73
C TRP A 37 1.35 7.74 2.13
N VAL A 38 1.14 6.55 1.58
CA VAL A 38 2.00 5.40 1.87
C VAL A 38 3.41 5.66 1.37
N THR A 39 3.54 6.19 0.16
CA THR A 39 4.85 6.50 -0.42
C THR A 39 5.62 7.46 0.48
N GLU A 40 4.95 8.46 0.99
CA GLU A 40 5.56 9.44 1.88
C GLU A 40 5.93 8.83 3.23
N LYS A 41 5.03 8.03 3.81
CA LYS A 41 5.26 7.42 5.12
C LYS A 41 6.44 6.46 5.10
N LEU A 42 6.59 5.70 4.03
CA LEU A 42 7.69 4.74 3.90
C LEU A 42 8.94 5.33 3.29
N GLY A 43 8.86 6.57 2.79
CA GLY A 43 10.01 7.21 2.18
C GLY A 43 10.47 6.52 0.91
N LEU A 44 9.54 5.99 0.14
CA LEU A 44 9.87 5.28 -1.09
C LEU A 44 10.30 6.26 -2.18
N THR A 45 11.40 5.96 -2.85
CA THR A 45 11.96 6.84 -3.85
C THR A 45 12.06 6.24 -5.24
N THR A 46 12.07 4.89 -5.33
CA THR A 46 12.21 4.23 -6.63
C THR A 46 10.84 3.86 -7.18
N SER A 47 10.74 3.88 -8.51
CA SER A 47 9.50 3.50 -9.19
C SER A 47 9.10 2.07 -8.85
N PHE A 48 10.09 1.19 -8.69
CA PHE A 48 9.84 -0.20 -8.36
C PHE A 48 9.16 -0.34 -7.00
N ASP A 49 9.70 0.33 -5.99
CA ASP A 49 9.14 0.28 -4.64
C ASP A 49 7.74 0.91 -4.60
N ILE A 50 7.60 2.04 -5.25
CA ILE A 50 6.31 2.74 -5.33
C ILE A 50 5.28 1.85 -6.02
N GLY A 51 5.69 1.15 -7.07
CA GLY A 51 4.80 0.23 -7.78
C GLY A 51 4.31 -0.90 -6.90
N ILE A 52 5.20 -1.49 -6.10
CA ILE A 52 4.83 -2.56 -5.18
C ILE A 52 3.85 -2.04 -4.14
N ALA A 53 4.14 -0.90 -3.56
CA ALA A 53 3.26 -0.30 -2.56
C ALA A 53 1.89 0.04 -3.15
N SER A 54 1.87 0.52 -4.39
CA SER A 54 0.63 0.82 -5.09
C SER A 54 -0.23 -0.42 -5.27
N ASP A 55 0.38 -1.55 -5.62
CA ASP A 55 -0.34 -2.81 -5.78
C ASP A 55 -0.94 -3.26 -4.45
N VAL A 56 -0.18 -3.11 -3.36
CA VAL A 56 -0.67 -3.46 -2.04
C VAL A 56 -1.87 -2.58 -1.67
N VAL A 57 -1.78 -1.28 -1.93
CA VAL A 57 -2.87 -0.36 -1.66
C VAL A 57 -4.12 -0.73 -2.46
N ASP A 58 -3.95 -1.04 -3.76
CA ASP A 58 -5.08 -1.44 -4.60
C ASP A 58 -5.78 -2.68 -4.04
N ASN A 59 -5.01 -3.67 -3.63
CA ASN A 59 -5.58 -4.89 -3.07
C ASN A 59 -6.34 -4.60 -1.78
N CYS A 60 -5.76 -3.80 -0.90
CA CYS A 60 -6.40 -3.45 0.35
C CYS A 60 -7.66 -2.62 0.12
N TRP A 61 -7.61 -1.71 -0.84
CA TRP A 61 -8.75 -0.89 -1.20
C TRP A 61 -9.91 -1.76 -1.69
N ASN A 62 -9.61 -2.71 -2.58
CA ASN A 62 -10.61 -3.59 -3.11
C ASN A 62 -11.21 -4.49 -2.03
N GLU A 63 -10.40 -4.96 -1.10
CA GLU A 63 -10.88 -5.76 0.01
C GLU A 63 -11.77 -4.96 0.93
N TYR A 64 -11.39 -3.74 1.22
CA TYR A 64 -12.14 -2.89 2.14
C TYR A 64 -13.47 -2.45 1.53
N TRP A 65 -13.41 -1.90 0.32
CA TRP A 65 -14.60 -1.33 -0.31
C TRP A 65 -15.38 -2.34 -1.14
N GLY A 66 -14.75 -3.44 -1.53
CA GLY A 66 -15.39 -4.47 -2.32
C GLY A 66 -16.57 -5.12 -1.62
N TYR A 67 -16.52 -5.17 -0.32
CA TYR A 67 -17.60 -5.78 0.45
C TYR A 67 -18.89 -4.96 0.42
N TYR A 68 -18.80 -3.74 -0.02
CA TYR A 68 -19.95 -2.84 -0.05
C TYR A 68 -20.57 -2.70 -1.45
N VAL A 69 -20.04 -3.43 -2.39
CA VAL A 69 -20.50 -3.36 -3.77
C VAL A 69 -21.57 -4.41 -4.11
#